data_0a703d92bf87211968f3f40d959f99de
#
_entry.id   0a703d92bf87211968f3f40d959f99de
#
_cell.length_a   1.000
_cell.length_b   1.000
_cell.length_c   1.000
_cell.angle_alpha   90.00
_cell.angle_beta   90.00
_cell.angle_gamma   90.00
#
_symmetry.space_group_name_H-M   'P 1'
#
loop_
_entity.id
_entity.type
_entity.pdbx_description
1 polymer ?
#
loop_
_entity_poly.entity_id
_entity_poly.type
_entity_poly.pdbx_seq_one_letter_code
_entity_poly.pdbx_strand_id
1 'polypeptide(L)'
;VKEQSSGLYAQTMAERGFLAIAFDPSYTGESSGEPRYVASPDINTEDFSAAVDFLSIREDVDPERIGIIGICGWGGMALNAAAVDTRIKATVTVTMYDMSRVNANGYFDAMDADARYELRKKLNAQRTIDARNGSYALAGGVVDPLPEDAPQFVKDYYDYYKTKRGYHKRSLNSNNGWNVTSSLSFINTPLLTYSDEIRSAVLMIHGEKAHSRYFSEDAFKKLKGDNKELLIIPGASHVDLYDNQAGVIPFDKIERFL
;
A
#
# COMPACT_ATOMS: atom_id res chain seq x y z
N VAL A 1 0.13 -4.23 8.96
CA VAL A 1 -0.10 -5.64 9.31
C VAL A 1 -1.55 -6.01 9.09
N LYS A 2 -1.82 -7.30 8.89
CA LYS A 2 -3.16 -7.85 8.56
C LYS A 2 -4.25 -7.55 9.61
N GLU A 3 -3.88 -7.28 10.85
CA GLU A 3 -4.81 -6.93 11.93
C GLU A 3 -5.29 -5.48 11.89
N GLN A 4 -4.72 -4.66 11.03
CA GLN A 4 -5.14 -3.27 10.85
C GLN A 4 -6.18 -3.17 9.71
N SER A 5 -6.04 -2.20 8.80
CA SER A 5 -7.03 -1.94 7.76
C SER A 5 -7.38 -3.17 6.90
N SER A 6 -6.38 -3.97 6.48
CA SER A 6 -6.65 -5.14 5.63
C SER A 6 -7.51 -6.20 6.32
N GLY A 7 -7.39 -6.38 7.64
CA GLY A 7 -8.25 -7.26 8.41
C GLY A 7 -9.71 -6.83 8.41
N LEU A 8 -9.97 -5.54 8.59
CA LEU A 8 -11.34 -4.99 8.48
C LEU A 8 -11.97 -5.27 7.10
N TYR A 9 -11.20 -5.00 6.04
CA TYR A 9 -11.71 -5.24 4.67
C TYR A 9 -11.98 -6.72 4.44
N ALA A 10 -11.07 -7.60 4.81
CA ALA A 10 -11.26 -9.04 4.66
C ALA A 10 -12.46 -9.56 5.47
N GLN A 11 -12.59 -9.14 6.73
CA GLN A 11 -13.75 -9.49 7.57
C GLN A 11 -15.06 -9.02 6.96
N THR A 12 -15.13 -7.75 6.57
CA THR A 12 -16.36 -7.16 6.00
C THR A 12 -16.74 -7.84 4.69
N MET A 13 -15.77 -8.18 3.84
CA MET A 13 -16.04 -8.91 2.59
C MET A 13 -16.46 -10.35 2.87
N ALA A 14 -15.90 -11.03 3.88
CA ALA A 14 -16.33 -12.36 4.29
C ALA A 14 -17.77 -12.37 4.81
N GLU A 15 -18.18 -11.37 5.59
CA GLU A 15 -19.58 -11.19 6.06
C GLU A 15 -20.55 -10.94 4.91
N ARG A 16 -20.07 -10.51 3.74
CA ARG A 16 -20.81 -10.29 2.49
C ARG A 16 -20.76 -11.49 1.53
N GLY A 17 -20.21 -12.62 1.98
CA GLY A 17 -20.24 -13.89 1.24
C GLY A 17 -19.01 -14.19 0.38
N PHE A 18 -17.94 -13.41 0.51
CA PHE A 18 -16.67 -13.72 -0.15
C PHE A 18 -15.82 -14.68 0.72
N LEU A 19 -15.05 -15.56 0.08
CA LEU A 19 -13.90 -16.14 0.74
C LEU A 19 -12.79 -15.09 0.69
N ALA A 20 -12.42 -14.54 1.84
CA ALA A 20 -11.47 -13.44 1.94
C ALA A 20 -10.27 -13.81 2.79
N ILE A 21 -9.07 -13.41 2.36
CA ILE A 21 -7.84 -13.54 3.13
C ILE A 21 -7.19 -12.17 3.31
N ALA A 22 -6.59 -11.95 4.47
CA ALA A 22 -5.65 -10.85 4.71
C ALA A 22 -4.32 -11.44 5.13
N PHE A 23 -3.22 -10.89 4.64
CA PHE A 23 -1.89 -11.38 4.91
C PHE A 23 -0.93 -10.24 5.30
N ASP A 24 0.11 -10.57 6.04
CA ASP A 24 1.25 -9.69 6.22
C ASP A 24 2.17 -9.84 5.01
N PRO A 25 2.67 -8.75 4.43
CA PRO A 25 3.66 -8.84 3.37
C PRO A 25 4.94 -9.55 3.85
N SER A 26 5.66 -10.15 2.92
CA SER A 26 6.99 -10.73 3.17
C SER A 26 7.87 -9.79 3.98
N TYR A 27 8.67 -10.31 4.87
CA TYR A 27 9.57 -9.63 5.83
C TYR A 27 8.89 -8.87 6.98
N THR A 28 7.55 -8.87 7.08
CA THR A 28 6.82 -8.09 8.07
C THR A 28 5.79 -8.92 8.83
N GLY A 29 5.31 -8.39 9.95
CA GLY A 29 4.27 -9.02 10.74
C GLY A 29 4.63 -10.45 11.16
N GLU A 30 3.76 -11.40 10.84
CA GLU A 30 3.96 -12.84 11.07
C GLU A 30 4.50 -13.57 9.82
N SER A 31 4.59 -12.92 8.68
CA SER A 31 5.23 -13.47 7.50
C SER A 31 6.74 -13.55 7.68
N SER A 32 7.35 -14.57 7.05
CA SER A 32 8.79 -14.81 7.11
C SER A 32 9.58 -13.86 6.20
N GLY A 33 10.89 -14.08 6.18
CA GLY A 33 11.85 -13.35 5.35
C GLY A 33 12.89 -12.62 6.19
N GLU A 34 14.15 -12.68 5.73
CA GLU A 34 15.29 -11.99 6.34
C GLU A 34 16.05 -11.20 5.28
N PRO A 35 16.57 -10.02 5.62
CA PRO A 35 16.41 -9.33 6.91
C PRO A 35 14.96 -8.87 7.12
N ARG A 36 14.54 -8.76 8.39
CA ARG A 36 13.21 -8.25 8.73
C ARG A 36 13.02 -6.80 8.28
N TYR A 37 11.76 -6.43 8.06
CA TYR A 37 11.31 -5.05 7.79
C TYR A 37 11.79 -4.48 6.43
N VAL A 38 12.05 -5.35 5.47
CA VAL A 38 12.33 -4.93 4.10
C VAL A 38 11.00 -4.56 3.41
N ALA A 39 11.00 -3.47 2.67
CA ALA A 39 10.02 -3.18 1.65
C ALA A 39 10.68 -3.35 0.27
N SER A 40 10.06 -4.10 -0.62
CA SER A 40 10.57 -4.38 -1.96
C SER A 40 9.45 -4.27 -2.98
N PRO A 41 9.59 -3.44 -4.03
CA PRO A 41 8.55 -3.31 -5.05
C PRO A 41 8.27 -4.63 -5.77
N ASP A 42 9.29 -5.46 -5.98
CA ASP A 42 9.20 -6.75 -6.62
C ASP A 42 8.52 -7.78 -5.72
N ILE A 43 9.12 -8.06 -4.56
CA ILE A 43 8.62 -9.10 -3.65
C ILE A 43 7.23 -8.75 -3.10
N ASN A 44 6.96 -7.49 -2.80
CA ASN A 44 5.64 -7.11 -2.29
C ASN A 44 4.56 -7.08 -3.39
N THR A 45 4.94 -6.99 -4.65
CA THR A 45 4.05 -7.29 -5.79
C THR A 45 3.78 -8.79 -5.88
N GLU A 46 4.83 -9.62 -5.77
CA GLU A 46 4.76 -11.09 -5.78
C GLU A 46 3.91 -11.64 -4.62
N ASP A 47 3.87 -10.99 -3.47
CA ASP A 47 3.00 -11.37 -2.35
C ASP A 47 1.52 -11.47 -2.77
N PHE A 48 1.06 -10.64 -3.70
CA PHE A 48 -0.30 -10.75 -4.27
C PHE A 48 -0.44 -11.97 -5.18
N SER A 49 0.53 -12.25 -6.04
CA SER A 49 0.51 -13.43 -6.90
C SER A 49 0.58 -14.72 -6.09
N ALA A 50 1.37 -14.76 -5.02
CA ALA A 50 1.42 -15.88 -4.09
C ALA A 50 0.07 -16.10 -3.36
N ALA A 51 -0.63 -15.02 -3.01
CA ALA A 51 -1.99 -15.12 -2.47
C ALA A 51 -2.98 -15.66 -3.51
N VAL A 52 -2.84 -15.27 -4.79
CA VAL A 52 -3.64 -15.83 -5.90
C VAL A 52 -3.31 -17.31 -6.11
N ASP A 53 -2.06 -17.72 -6.03
CA ASP A 53 -1.67 -19.15 -6.09
C ASP A 53 -2.38 -19.95 -5.01
N PHE A 54 -2.32 -19.47 -3.76
CA PHE A 54 -2.98 -20.11 -2.63
C PHE A 54 -4.49 -20.25 -2.83
N LEU A 55 -5.15 -19.22 -3.33
CA LEU A 55 -6.60 -19.26 -3.59
C LEU A 55 -6.93 -20.17 -4.77
N SER A 56 -6.13 -20.14 -5.85
CA SER A 56 -6.40 -20.88 -7.08
C SER A 56 -6.37 -22.41 -6.94
N ILE A 57 -5.66 -22.93 -5.92
CA ILE A 57 -5.57 -24.38 -5.67
C ILE A 57 -6.63 -24.89 -4.68
N ARG A 58 -7.48 -24.03 -4.16
CA ARG A 58 -8.54 -24.42 -3.22
C ARG A 58 -9.77 -24.93 -3.97
N GLU A 59 -10.35 -26.00 -3.47
CA GLU A 59 -11.57 -26.60 -4.05
C GLU A 59 -12.83 -25.75 -3.89
N ASP A 60 -12.84 -24.83 -2.91
CA ASP A 60 -13.95 -23.93 -2.61
C ASP A 60 -13.81 -22.53 -3.21
N VAL A 61 -12.84 -22.34 -4.13
CA VAL A 61 -12.60 -21.08 -4.84
C VAL A 61 -12.76 -21.30 -6.35
N ASP A 62 -13.49 -20.39 -6.99
CA ASP A 62 -13.49 -20.28 -8.45
C ASP A 62 -12.28 -19.45 -8.89
N PRO A 63 -11.27 -20.04 -9.56
CA PRO A 63 -10.06 -19.33 -9.97
C PRO A 63 -10.32 -18.22 -11.01
N GLU A 64 -11.49 -18.25 -11.69
CA GLU A 64 -11.90 -17.20 -12.63
C GLU A 64 -12.57 -15.99 -11.92
N ARG A 65 -12.69 -16.02 -10.60
CA ARG A 65 -13.34 -15.00 -9.79
C ARG A 65 -12.47 -14.50 -8.63
N ILE A 66 -11.17 -14.37 -8.85
CA ILE A 66 -10.24 -13.86 -7.84
C ILE A 66 -10.04 -12.36 -8.03
N GLY A 67 -10.34 -11.59 -6.99
CA GLY A 67 -10.07 -10.15 -6.92
C GLY A 67 -9.10 -9.82 -5.79
N ILE A 68 -8.48 -8.65 -5.89
CA ILE A 68 -7.56 -8.15 -4.86
C ILE A 68 -7.96 -6.75 -4.37
N ILE A 69 -7.64 -6.47 -3.10
CA ILE A 69 -7.80 -5.13 -2.50
C ILE A 69 -6.45 -4.67 -1.99
N GLY A 70 -5.93 -3.59 -2.56
CA GLY A 70 -4.69 -2.95 -2.10
C GLY A 70 -4.96 -1.63 -1.37
N ILE A 71 -4.43 -1.47 -0.16
CA ILE A 71 -4.68 -0.29 0.69
C ILE A 71 -3.38 0.49 0.88
N CYS A 72 -3.43 1.82 0.76
CA CYS A 72 -2.28 2.70 0.94
C CYS A 72 -1.12 2.33 0.00
N GLY A 73 0.09 2.13 0.49
CA GLY A 73 1.25 1.71 -0.30
C GLY A 73 1.03 0.42 -1.08
N TRP A 74 0.25 -0.51 -0.53
CA TRP A 74 -0.12 -1.76 -1.24
C TRP A 74 -1.16 -1.54 -2.35
N GLY A 75 -1.79 -0.38 -2.44
CA GLY A 75 -2.60 -0.01 -3.60
C GLY A 75 -1.78 0.08 -4.89
N GLY A 76 -0.58 0.67 -4.82
CA GLY A 76 0.35 0.70 -5.96
C GLY A 76 0.89 -0.68 -6.32
N MET A 77 1.23 -1.52 -5.30
CA MET A 77 1.63 -2.92 -5.52
C MET A 77 0.50 -3.74 -6.16
N ALA A 78 -0.76 -3.54 -5.72
CA ALA A 78 -1.92 -4.23 -6.30
C ALA A 78 -2.12 -3.89 -7.78
N LEU A 79 -1.96 -2.63 -8.17
CA LEU A 79 -1.99 -2.23 -9.59
C LEU A 79 -0.86 -2.89 -10.38
N ASN A 80 0.35 -2.95 -9.81
CA ASN A 80 1.47 -3.64 -10.45
C ASN A 80 1.20 -5.14 -10.57
N ALA A 81 0.65 -5.77 -9.52
CA ALA A 81 0.25 -7.18 -9.56
C ALA A 81 -0.80 -7.46 -10.63
N ALA A 82 -1.81 -6.59 -10.79
CA ALA A 82 -2.83 -6.70 -11.83
C ALA A 82 -2.25 -6.55 -13.24
N ALA A 83 -1.15 -5.82 -13.41
CA ALA A 83 -0.46 -5.71 -14.70
C ALA A 83 0.39 -6.96 -15.02
N VAL A 84 0.88 -7.66 -13.99
CA VAL A 84 1.74 -8.85 -14.13
C VAL A 84 0.92 -10.13 -14.15
N ASP A 85 -0.06 -10.28 -13.26
CA ASP A 85 -0.83 -11.51 -13.05
C ASP A 85 -2.23 -11.42 -13.65
N THR A 86 -2.42 -12.03 -14.81
CA THR A 86 -3.69 -12.00 -15.54
C THR A 86 -4.81 -12.84 -14.90
N ARG A 87 -4.51 -13.62 -13.85
CA ARG A 87 -5.50 -14.34 -13.04
C ARG A 87 -6.30 -13.40 -12.13
N ILE A 88 -5.79 -12.20 -11.87
CA ILE A 88 -6.50 -11.17 -11.10
C ILE A 88 -7.59 -10.57 -11.98
N LYS A 89 -8.86 -10.82 -11.65
CA LYS A 89 -10.02 -10.42 -12.45
C LYS A 89 -10.58 -9.05 -12.07
N ALA A 90 -10.39 -8.66 -10.82
CA ALA A 90 -10.78 -7.34 -10.33
C ALA A 90 -9.76 -6.83 -9.31
N THR A 91 -9.47 -5.53 -9.36
CA THR A 91 -8.56 -4.86 -8.44
C THR A 91 -9.26 -3.65 -7.82
N VAL A 92 -9.32 -3.61 -6.50
CA VAL A 92 -9.74 -2.43 -5.76
C VAL A 92 -8.53 -1.81 -5.11
N THR A 93 -8.30 -0.51 -5.33
CA THR A 93 -7.30 0.24 -4.56
C THR A 93 -7.99 1.24 -3.66
N VAL A 94 -7.53 1.33 -2.42
CA VAL A 94 -8.08 2.25 -1.44
C VAL A 94 -6.97 3.17 -0.95
N THR A 95 -7.20 4.47 -1.07
CA THR A 95 -6.26 5.51 -0.65
C THR A 95 -4.81 5.22 -1.11
N MET A 96 -4.67 4.84 -2.38
CA MET A 96 -3.45 4.31 -2.98
C MET A 96 -2.28 5.29 -2.93
N TYR A 97 -1.08 4.75 -2.62
CA TYR A 97 0.20 5.41 -2.86
C TYR A 97 0.95 4.73 -4.00
N ASP A 98 1.55 5.52 -4.86
CA ASP A 98 2.66 5.06 -5.68
C ASP A 98 3.96 5.18 -4.86
N MET A 99 4.34 4.07 -4.22
CA MET A 99 5.52 4.02 -3.36
C MET A 99 6.82 4.28 -4.13
N SER A 100 6.88 3.93 -5.41
CA SER A 100 8.04 4.23 -6.25
C SER A 100 8.15 5.72 -6.55
N ARG A 101 7.02 6.36 -6.90
CA ARG A 101 6.99 7.80 -7.18
C ARG A 101 7.33 8.64 -5.95
N VAL A 102 6.73 8.32 -4.79
CA VAL A 102 7.02 9.11 -3.58
C VAL A 102 8.46 8.97 -3.12
N ASN A 103 9.07 7.78 -3.26
CA ASN A 103 10.48 7.59 -2.92
C ASN A 103 11.42 8.25 -3.94
N ALA A 104 11.05 8.27 -5.21
CA ALA A 104 11.87 8.86 -6.27
C ALA A 104 11.74 10.38 -6.38
N ASN A 105 10.54 10.92 -6.19
CA ASN A 105 10.21 12.30 -6.50
C ASN A 105 9.74 13.11 -5.28
N GLY A 106 9.55 12.47 -4.12
CA GLY A 106 8.95 13.11 -2.95
C GLY A 106 7.45 13.38 -3.12
N TYR A 107 6.84 13.99 -2.10
CA TYR A 107 5.45 14.43 -2.20
C TYR A 107 5.31 15.54 -3.27
N PHE A 108 4.26 15.43 -4.07
CA PHE A 108 3.94 16.38 -5.16
C PHE A 108 5.07 16.56 -6.18
N ASP A 109 5.94 15.53 -6.32
CA ASP A 109 7.12 15.52 -7.20
C ASP A 109 8.10 16.67 -6.91
N ALA A 110 8.24 17.06 -5.65
CA ALA A 110 9.07 18.18 -5.22
C ALA A 110 10.59 17.87 -5.26
N MET A 111 10.98 16.61 -5.45
CA MET A 111 12.38 16.18 -5.48
C MET A 111 12.90 16.12 -6.92
N ASP A 112 13.89 16.95 -7.24
CA ASP A 112 14.60 16.93 -8.51
C ASP A 112 15.69 15.85 -8.58
N ALA A 113 16.46 15.84 -9.67
CA ALA A 113 17.52 14.87 -9.89
C ALA A 113 18.69 15.01 -8.90
N ASP A 114 19.04 16.24 -8.52
CA ASP A 114 20.14 16.50 -7.60
C ASP A 114 19.77 16.10 -6.17
N ALA A 115 18.58 16.46 -5.71
CA ALA A 115 18.04 16.03 -4.42
C ALA A 115 17.94 14.49 -4.34
N ARG A 116 17.50 13.83 -5.42
CA ARG A 116 17.46 12.36 -5.51
C ARG A 116 18.86 11.74 -5.50
N TYR A 117 19.85 12.37 -6.11
CA TYR A 117 21.23 11.92 -6.05
C TYR A 117 21.79 11.99 -4.61
N GLU A 118 21.57 13.10 -3.91
CA GLU A 118 21.99 13.25 -2.50
C GLU A 118 21.27 12.25 -1.58
N LEU A 119 19.99 11.98 -1.83
CA LEU A 119 19.27 10.93 -1.11
C LEU A 119 19.94 9.55 -1.32
N ARG A 120 20.23 9.18 -2.57
CA ARG A 120 20.93 7.91 -2.87
C ARG A 120 22.28 7.83 -2.16
N LYS A 121 23.04 8.91 -2.17
CA LYS A 121 24.34 8.99 -1.51
C LYS A 121 24.22 8.76 0.00
N LYS A 122 23.24 9.39 0.66
CA LYS A 122 22.93 9.15 2.07
C LYS A 122 22.55 7.69 2.35
N LEU A 123 21.66 7.13 1.55
CA LEU A 123 21.20 5.74 1.70
C LEU A 123 22.33 4.73 1.44
N ASN A 124 23.22 4.99 0.48
CA ASN A 124 24.37 4.14 0.21
C ASN A 124 25.42 4.22 1.34
N ALA A 125 25.62 5.38 1.96
CA ALA A 125 26.44 5.50 3.16
C ALA A 125 25.86 4.65 4.31
N GLN A 126 24.54 4.66 4.50
CA GLN A 126 23.87 3.82 5.48
C GLN A 126 24.05 2.32 5.19
N ARG A 127 23.98 1.90 3.92
CA ARG A 127 24.28 0.50 3.56
C ARG A 127 25.67 0.05 4.03
N THR A 128 26.65 0.91 3.92
CA THR A 128 28.02 0.62 4.38
C THR A 128 28.07 0.47 5.90
N ILE A 129 27.30 1.30 6.64
CA ILE A 129 27.19 1.21 8.10
C ILE A 129 26.50 -0.10 8.49
N ASP A 130 25.37 -0.41 7.86
CA ASP A 130 24.61 -1.63 8.10
C ASP A 130 25.46 -2.89 7.88
N ALA A 131 26.22 -2.92 6.78
CA ALA A 131 27.11 -4.03 6.46
C ALA A 131 28.23 -4.21 7.50
N ARG A 132 28.79 -3.12 8.02
CA ARG A 132 29.82 -3.17 9.08
C ARG A 132 29.27 -3.67 10.41
N ASN A 133 28.03 -3.30 10.72
CA ASN A 133 27.39 -3.62 11.99
C ASN A 133 26.69 -4.97 11.99
N GLY A 134 26.47 -5.58 10.82
CA GLY A 134 25.64 -6.78 10.67
C GLY A 134 24.17 -6.55 11.08
N SER A 135 23.71 -5.31 10.99
CA SER A 135 22.35 -4.91 11.37
C SER A 135 21.84 -3.81 10.44
N TYR A 136 20.51 -3.62 10.40
CA TYR A 136 19.87 -2.69 9.48
C TYR A 136 19.22 -1.54 10.25
N ALA A 137 19.53 -0.31 9.85
CA ALA A 137 18.89 0.89 10.40
C ALA A 137 17.43 0.95 9.94
N LEU A 138 16.55 1.30 10.86
CA LEU A 138 15.12 1.49 10.60
C LEU A 138 14.79 2.96 10.36
N ALA A 139 13.84 3.20 9.46
CA ALA A 139 13.49 4.55 9.02
C ALA A 139 12.70 5.36 10.05
N GLY A 140 12.23 4.72 11.13
CA GLY A 140 11.20 5.24 12.02
C GLY A 140 9.80 4.98 11.45
N GLY A 141 8.83 4.83 12.34
CA GLY A 141 7.41 4.75 11.95
C GLY A 141 6.80 6.14 11.79
N VAL A 142 5.51 6.25 12.08
CA VAL A 142 4.88 7.57 12.22
C VAL A 142 5.54 8.33 13.37
N VAL A 143 5.76 9.63 13.16
CA VAL A 143 6.48 10.48 14.10
C VAL A 143 5.84 10.44 15.51
N ASP A 144 6.69 10.33 16.53
CA ASP A 144 6.29 10.34 17.94
C ASP A 144 7.46 10.87 18.79
N PRO A 145 7.29 11.96 19.57
CA PRO A 145 6.04 12.72 19.79
C PRO A 145 5.59 13.50 18.55
N LEU A 146 4.27 13.77 18.48
CA LEU A 146 3.68 14.57 17.40
C LEU A 146 4.12 16.02 17.52
N PRO A 147 4.74 16.65 16.48
CA PRO A 147 5.06 18.06 16.48
C PRO A 147 3.79 18.93 16.53
N GLU A 148 3.84 20.07 17.25
CA GLU A 148 2.71 20.99 17.38
C GLU A 148 2.25 21.55 16.02
N ASP A 149 3.19 21.87 15.14
CA ASP A 149 2.98 22.43 13.80
C ASP A 149 2.83 21.37 12.71
N ALA A 150 2.66 20.09 13.09
CA ALA A 150 2.54 19.02 12.13
C ALA A 150 1.38 19.26 11.14
N PRO A 151 1.58 18.99 9.83
CA PRO A 151 0.50 19.02 8.84
C PRO A 151 -0.66 18.08 9.23
N GLN A 152 -1.88 18.39 8.78
CA GLN A 152 -3.06 17.62 9.15
C GLN A 152 -2.91 16.12 8.87
N PHE A 153 -2.38 15.74 7.72
CA PHE A 153 -2.22 14.32 7.39
C PHE A 153 -1.24 13.59 8.33
N VAL A 154 -0.24 14.28 8.88
CA VAL A 154 0.66 13.72 9.90
C VAL A 154 -0.08 13.51 11.22
N LYS A 155 -0.95 14.44 11.60
CA LYS A 155 -1.84 14.30 12.77
C LYS A 155 -2.79 13.12 12.60
N ASP A 156 -3.38 12.96 11.39
CA ASP A 156 -4.27 11.84 11.06
C ASP A 156 -3.54 10.49 11.15
N TYR A 157 -2.30 10.40 10.63
CA TYR A 157 -1.47 9.20 10.77
C TYR A 157 -1.08 8.92 12.21
N TYR A 158 -0.73 9.95 12.98
CA TYR A 158 -0.44 9.79 14.41
C TYR A 158 -1.65 9.22 15.14
N ASP A 159 -2.83 9.81 14.93
CA ASP A 159 -4.07 9.36 15.54
C ASP A 159 -4.35 7.89 15.23
N TYR A 160 -4.17 7.47 13.99
CA TYR A 160 -4.36 6.08 13.62
C TYR A 160 -3.27 5.16 14.19
N TYR A 161 -2.00 5.43 13.92
CA TYR A 161 -0.93 4.47 14.18
C TYR A 161 -0.37 4.51 15.61
N LYS A 162 -0.49 5.63 16.33
CA LYS A 162 0.12 5.83 17.64
C LYS A 162 -0.89 5.84 18.80
N THR A 163 -2.18 5.75 18.52
CA THR A 163 -3.25 5.68 19.53
C THR A 163 -3.96 4.32 19.50
N LYS A 164 -4.90 4.12 20.43
CA LYS A 164 -5.73 2.90 20.47
C LYS A 164 -6.59 2.69 19.23
N ARG A 165 -6.69 3.70 18.35
CA ARG A 165 -7.46 3.63 17.12
C ARG A 165 -6.98 2.50 16.20
N GLY A 166 -5.68 2.43 15.92
CA GLY A 166 -5.12 1.45 15.01
C GLY A 166 -3.71 1.00 15.38
N TYR A 167 -3.20 1.36 16.58
CA TYR A 167 -1.90 0.87 17.04
C TYR A 167 -1.85 -0.65 17.04
N HIS A 168 -0.79 -1.22 16.49
CA HIS A 168 -0.52 -2.64 16.61
C HIS A 168 0.98 -2.89 16.84
N LYS A 169 1.29 -3.82 17.76
CA LYS A 169 2.68 -4.11 18.17
C LYS A 169 3.60 -4.60 17.05
N ARG A 170 3.05 -5.17 15.98
CA ARG A 170 3.81 -5.63 14.80
C ARG A 170 3.79 -4.64 13.66
N SER A 171 3.00 -3.58 13.73
CA SER A 171 2.92 -2.58 12.68
C SER A 171 4.20 -1.75 12.58
N LEU A 172 4.75 -1.64 11.39
CA LEU A 172 5.94 -0.83 11.15
C LEU A 172 5.67 0.65 11.37
N ASN A 173 4.55 1.16 10.89
CA ASN A 173 4.16 2.56 11.09
C ASN A 173 3.85 2.90 12.56
N SER A 174 3.35 1.92 13.34
CA SER A 174 3.16 2.10 14.78
C SER A 174 4.47 2.05 15.57
N ASN A 175 5.54 1.50 15.02
CA ASN A 175 6.81 1.28 15.71
C ASN A 175 8.00 1.89 14.94
N ASN A 176 8.97 1.08 14.52
CA ASN A 176 10.26 1.59 14.05
C ASN A 176 10.39 1.74 12.52
N GLY A 177 9.33 1.40 11.78
CA GLY A 177 9.32 1.54 10.32
C GLY A 177 10.10 0.46 9.59
N TRP A 178 10.35 0.73 8.32
CA TRP A 178 11.06 -0.13 7.39
C TRP A 178 12.58 0.01 7.54
N ASN A 179 13.33 -0.95 7.00
CA ASN A 179 14.75 -0.73 6.74
C ASN A 179 14.91 0.50 5.86
N VAL A 180 15.67 1.48 6.33
CA VAL A 180 15.80 2.80 5.66
C VAL A 180 16.31 2.67 4.23
N THR A 181 17.15 1.67 3.95
CA THR A 181 17.72 1.40 2.62
C THR A 181 16.76 0.76 1.64
N SER A 182 15.56 0.33 2.08
CA SER A 182 14.50 -0.17 1.20
C SER A 182 14.06 0.87 0.15
N SER A 183 14.17 2.17 0.46
CA SER A 183 13.87 3.25 -0.48
C SER A 183 14.68 3.19 -1.78
N LEU A 184 15.90 2.64 -1.76
CA LEU A 184 16.74 2.51 -2.95
C LEU A 184 16.09 1.69 -4.06
N SER A 185 15.43 0.57 -3.70
CA SER A 185 14.72 -0.26 -4.67
C SER A 185 13.54 0.49 -5.30
N PHE A 186 12.76 1.19 -4.48
CA PHE A 186 11.62 1.96 -4.97
C PHE A 186 12.01 3.12 -5.89
N ILE A 187 13.13 3.80 -5.62
CA ILE A 187 13.62 4.89 -6.48
C ILE A 187 13.86 4.41 -7.91
N ASN A 188 14.30 3.18 -8.10
CA ASN A 188 14.69 2.66 -9.41
C ASN A 188 13.70 1.66 -10.03
N THR A 189 12.58 1.37 -9.36
CA THR A 189 11.59 0.39 -9.85
C THR A 189 10.21 1.04 -9.89
N PRO A 190 9.87 1.75 -10.99
CA PRO A 190 8.56 2.39 -11.13
C PRO A 190 7.45 1.33 -11.22
N LEU A 191 6.55 1.30 -10.25
CA LEU A 191 5.49 0.31 -10.12
C LEU A 191 4.45 0.38 -11.24
N LEU A 192 4.12 1.57 -11.71
CA LEU A 192 3.00 1.79 -12.61
C LEU A 192 3.41 1.91 -14.09
N THR A 193 4.55 1.30 -14.46
CA THR A 193 5.10 1.38 -15.82
C THR A 193 4.13 0.83 -16.86
N TYR A 194 3.52 -0.31 -16.60
CA TYR A 194 2.60 -1.00 -17.51
C TYR A 194 1.15 -1.01 -17.00
N SER A 195 0.78 -0.07 -16.16
CA SER A 195 -0.59 0.04 -15.63
C SER A 195 -1.64 0.27 -16.72
N ASP A 196 -1.26 0.85 -17.85
CA ASP A 196 -2.12 1.04 -19.02
C ASP A 196 -2.41 -0.25 -19.81
N GLU A 197 -1.71 -1.34 -19.49
CA GLU A 197 -1.94 -2.66 -20.07
C GLU A 197 -2.89 -3.54 -19.23
N ILE A 198 -3.31 -3.11 -18.05
CA ILE A 198 -4.26 -3.84 -17.19
C ILE A 198 -5.60 -3.96 -17.90
N ARG A 199 -5.99 -5.22 -18.24
CA ARG A 199 -7.27 -5.50 -18.90
C ARG A 199 -8.39 -5.84 -17.93
N SER A 200 -8.07 -6.37 -16.74
CA SER A 200 -9.04 -6.67 -15.69
C SER A 200 -9.69 -5.39 -15.12
N ALA A 201 -10.82 -5.55 -14.44
CA ALA A 201 -11.54 -4.42 -13.86
C ALA A 201 -10.73 -3.73 -12.74
N VAL A 202 -10.77 -2.38 -12.67
CA VAL A 202 -10.10 -1.62 -11.62
C VAL A 202 -11.03 -0.57 -11.03
N LEU A 203 -11.21 -0.61 -9.71
CA LEU A 203 -11.89 0.43 -8.92
C LEU A 203 -10.86 1.11 -8.01
N MET A 204 -10.67 2.40 -8.19
CA MET A 204 -9.81 3.20 -7.32
C MET A 204 -10.67 4.07 -6.40
N ILE A 205 -10.46 3.96 -5.09
CA ILE A 205 -11.20 4.70 -4.07
C ILE A 205 -10.22 5.60 -3.32
N HIS A 206 -10.52 6.89 -3.21
CA HIS A 206 -9.67 7.84 -2.48
C HIS A 206 -10.49 8.89 -1.75
N GLY A 207 -9.98 9.38 -0.62
CA GLY A 207 -10.60 10.48 0.12
C GLY A 207 -10.37 11.84 -0.56
N GLU A 208 -11.38 12.67 -0.61
CA GLU A 208 -11.29 14.02 -1.20
C GLU A 208 -10.21 14.88 -0.52
N LYS A 209 -10.11 14.81 0.81
CA LYS A 209 -9.14 15.59 1.62
C LYS A 209 -7.81 14.88 1.83
N ALA A 210 -7.65 13.67 1.28
CA ALA A 210 -6.39 12.96 1.42
C ALA A 210 -5.26 13.68 0.66
N HIS A 211 -4.15 13.97 1.35
CA HIS A 211 -2.96 14.57 0.76
C HIS A 211 -2.37 13.74 -0.39
N SER A 212 -2.67 12.44 -0.40
CA SER A 212 -2.21 11.45 -1.37
C SER A 212 -3.14 11.26 -2.58
N ARG A 213 -4.26 12.02 -2.68
CA ARG A 213 -5.27 11.82 -3.72
C ARG A 213 -4.71 11.87 -5.13
N TYR A 214 -3.73 12.74 -5.37
CA TYR A 214 -3.10 12.91 -6.68
C TYR A 214 -2.46 11.61 -7.22
N PHE A 215 -2.00 10.69 -6.35
CA PHE A 215 -1.48 9.40 -6.81
C PHE A 215 -2.55 8.57 -7.52
N SER A 216 -3.76 8.50 -6.95
CA SER A 216 -4.87 7.79 -7.59
C SER A 216 -5.36 8.49 -8.85
N GLU A 217 -5.49 9.80 -8.81
CA GLU A 217 -5.95 10.58 -9.97
C GLU A 217 -4.99 10.44 -11.17
N ASP A 218 -3.68 10.50 -10.92
CA ASP A 218 -2.68 10.37 -11.98
C ASP A 218 -2.50 8.92 -12.46
N ALA A 219 -2.61 7.94 -11.57
CA ALA A 219 -2.62 6.54 -11.96
C ALA A 219 -3.85 6.21 -12.81
N PHE A 220 -5.03 6.69 -12.41
CA PHE A 220 -6.28 6.47 -13.15
C PHE A 220 -6.22 7.01 -14.58
N LYS A 221 -5.60 8.17 -14.80
CA LYS A 221 -5.40 8.73 -16.14
C LYS A 221 -4.59 7.84 -17.09
N LYS A 222 -3.75 6.94 -16.54
CA LYS A 222 -2.97 5.98 -17.33
C LYS A 222 -3.76 4.73 -17.70
N LEU A 223 -4.76 4.35 -16.89
CA LEU A 223 -5.56 3.15 -17.11
C LEU A 223 -6.37 3.27 -18.39
N LYS A 224 -6.49 2.17 -19.14
CA LYS A 224 -7.25 2.08 -20.38
C LYS A 224 -8.40 1.09 -20.27
N GLY A 225 -9.44 1.31 -21.05
CA GLY A 225 -10.67 0.48 -21.08
C GLY A 225 -11.82 1.11 -20.31
N ASP A 226 -13.00 0.56 -20.49
CA ASP A 226 -14.28 1.03 -19.95
C ASP A 226 -14.64 0.40 -18.59
N ASN A 227 -13.87 -0.58 -18.15
CA ASN A 227 -14.02 -1.26 -16.86
C ASN A 227 -13.11 -0.66 -15.76
N LYS A 228 -12.85 0.63 -15.82
CA LYS A 228 -12.04 1.38 -14.87
C LYS A 228 -12.88 2.48 -14.21
N GLU A 229 -12.78 2.58 -12.90
CA GLU A 229 -13.55 3.58 -12.14
C GLU A 229 -12.68 4.25 -11.08
N LEU A 230 -12.83 5.57 -10.93
CA LEU A 230 -12.25 6.35 -9.83
C LEU A 230 -13.40 6.93 -8.99
N LEU A 231 -13.43 6.58 -7.71
CA LEU A 231 -14.41 7.06 -6.75
C LEU A 231 -13.72 7.93 -5.69
N ILE A 232 -14.05 9.21 -5.68
CA ILE A 232 -13.57 10.15 -4.65
C ILE A 232 -14.66 10.28 -3.58
N ILE A 233 -14.30 9.97 -2.33
CA ILE A 233 -15.21 10.04 -1.18
C ILE A 233 -15.20 11.46 -0.62
N PRO A 234 -16.33 12.20 -0.70
CA PRO A 234 -16.39 13.58 -0.24
C PRO A 234 -16.03 13.71 1.24
N GLY A 235 -15.20 14.70 1.55
CA GLY A 235 -14.80 15.05 2.91
C GLY A 235 -13.86 14.07 3.61
N ALA A 236 -13.61 12.87 3.06
CA ALA A 236 -12.77 11.86 3.69
C ALA A 236 -11.28 12.19 3.59
N SER A 237 -10.56 11.94 4.68
CA SER A 237 -9.10 11.95 4.74
C SER A 237 -8.53 10.60 4.24
N HIS A 238 -7.20 10.47 4.28
CA HIS A 238 -6.53 9.21 3.94
C HIS A 238 -6.89 8.07 4.91
N VAL A 239 -6.87 8.33 6.22
CA VAL A 239 -7.07 7.31 7.26
C VAL A 239 -8.55 7.01 7.55
N ASP A 240 -9.48 7.85 7.10
CA ASP A 240 -10.92 7.58 7.21
C ASP A 240 -11.33 6.33 6.40
N LEU A 241 -10.49 5.94 5.44
CA LEU A 241 -10.66 4.72 4.66
C LEU A 241 -9.90 3.50 5.23
N TYR A 242 -9.32 3.62 6.45
CA TYR A 242 -8.60 2.52 7.09
C TYR A 242 -9.46 1.67 8.02
N ASP A 243 -10.29 2.28 8.85
CA ASP A 243 -11.00 1.62 9.96
C ASP A 243 -12.51 1.86 9.98
N ASN A 244 -13.02 2.61 9.01
CA ASN A 244 -14.43 2.96 8.88
C ASN A 244 -15.04 3.65 10.11
N GLN A 245 -14.25 4.26 11.00
CA GLN A 245 -14.80 5.03 12.11
C GLN A 245 -15.69 6.18 11.63
N ALA A 246 -15.32 6.80 10.51
CA ALA A 246 -16.11 7.82 9.86
C ALA A 246 -17.34 7.28 9.09
N GLY A 247 -17.50 5.95 8.96
CA GLY A 247 -18.61 5.33 8.24
C GLY A 247 -18.65 5.61 6.75
N VAL A 248 -17.49 5.90 6.13
CA VAL A 248 -17.41 6.39 4.74
C VAL A 248 -16.82 5.39 3.74
N ILE A 249 -16.36 4.22 4.21
CA ILE A 249 -15.86 3.18 3.31
C ILE A 249 -17.04 2.60 2.50
N PRO A 250 -17.00 2.66 1.15
CA PRO A 250 -18.11 2.28 0.31
C PRO A 250 -18.15 0.75 0.09
N PHE A 251 -18.30 -0.04 1.16
CA PHE A 251 -18.28 -1.51 1.08
C PHE A 251 -19.33 -2.08 0.12
N ASP A 252 -20.52 -1.48 0.02
CA ASP A 252 -21.54 -1.91 -0.94
C ASP A 252 -21.10 -1.72 -2.40
N LYS A 253 -20.28 -0.71 -2.66
CA LYS A 253 -19.70 -0.51 -3.99
C LYS A 253 -18.60 -1.52 -4.26
N ILE A 254 -17.74 -1.80 -3.27
CA ILE A 254 -16.67 -2.80 -3.36
C ILE A 254 -17.26 -4.18 -3.63
N GLU A 255 -18.31 -4.58 -2.87
CA GLU A 255 -19.02 -5.85 -3.03
C GLU A 255 -19.58 -6.04 -4.45
N ARG A 256 -20.26 -5.01 -4.98
CA ARG A 256 -20.81 -5.08 -6.34
C ARG A 256 -19.76 -5.05 -7.45
N PHE A 257 -18.58 -4.58 -7.14
CA PHE A 257 -17.49 -4.48 -8.11
C PHE A 257 -16.68 -5.77 -8.21
N LEU A 258 -16.43 -6.45 -7.08
CA LEU A 258 -15.73 -7.73 -7.00
C LEU A 258 -16.64 -8.90 -7.39
#